data_a70ed6ffa7a5f2dd35157cc3c5587437
#
_entry.id   a70ed6ffa7a5f2dd35157cc3c5587437
#
_cell.length_a   1.000
_cell.length_b   1.000
_cell.length_c   1.000
_cell.angle_alpha   90.00
_cell.angle_beta   90.00
_cell.angle_gamma   90.00
#
_symmetry.space_group_name_H-M   'P 1'
#
loop_
_entity.id
_entity.type
_entity.pdbx_description
1 polymer ?
#
loop_
_entity_poly.entity_id
_entity_poly.type
_entity_poly.pdbx_seq_one_letter_code
_entity_poly.pdbx_strand_id
1 'polypeptide(L)'
;LGTATAYPAWSPRENRVITLEDRVLNCFMRSCNGTRPPLGSEVSVAVTTYVTSLSQGQSLRMNSKRPVGPGAIKLLAVKPDQADINRGASLYHSRCAECHQKDGQGDKDNPPVWGERSYNDGAGLSSVENLAAWLKVAMPLDDTNLSDQQALDIAVYVNSQKRPHFDLLKHLPTKAKLGEYNASPTK
;
A
#
# COMPACT_ATOMS: atom_id res chain seq x y z
N LEU A 1 12.40 -6.69 -0.95
CA LEU A 1 12.90 -7.79 -1.79
C LEU A 1 12.29 -9.11 -1.34
N GLY A 2 12.14 -10.08 -2.27
CA GLY A 2 11.66 -11.42 -1.95
C GLY A 2 10.14 -11.58 -1.78
N THR A 3 9.33 -10.58 -2.11
CA THR A 3 7.87 -10.65 -1.97
C THR A 3 7.25 -11.80 -2.77
N ALA A 4 7.76 -12.10 -3.97
CA ALA A 4 7.22 -13.15 -4.81
C ALA A 4 7.29 -14.53 -4.16
N THR A 5 8.26 -14.77 -3.28
CA THR A 5 8.42 -16.07 -2.61
C THR A 5 7.33 -16.41 -1.60
N ALA A 6 6.52 -15.42 -1.20
CA ALA A 6 5.38 -15.60 -0.29
C ALA A 6 4.10 -16.09 -1.01
N TYR A 7 4.08 -16.06 -2.34
CA TYR A 7 2.88 -16.41 -3.13
C TYR A 7 2.99 -17.79 -3.79
N PRO A 8 1.84 -18.48 -4.02
CA PRO A 8 0.48 -18.07 -3.69
C PRO A 8 0.24 -18.00 -2.18
N ALA A 9 -0.65 -17.10 -1.73
CA ALA A 9 -0.87 -16.81 -0.33
C ALA A 9 -2.34 -16.51 -0.01
N TRP A 10 -2.74 -16.75 1.24
CA TRP A 10 -4.07 -16.39 1.71
C TRP A 10 -4.24 -14.86 1.79
N SER A 11 -5.31 -14.36 1.20
CA SER A 11 -5.74 -12.96 1.31
C SER A 11 -6.93 -12.85 2.27
N PRO A 12 -6.76 -12.30 3.48
CA PRO A 12 -7.89 -12.08 4.39
C PRO A 12 -8.96 -11.15 3.80
N ARG A 13 -8.52 -10.19 2.98
CA ARG A 13 -9.40 -9.23 2.30
C ARG A 13 -10.29 -9.88 1.26
N GLU A 14 -9.77 -10.85 0.53
CA GLU A 14 -10.50 -11.54 -0.54
C GLU A 14 -11.07 -12.88 -0.10
N ASN A 15 -10.72 -13.30 1.12
CA ASN A 15 -11.12 -14.58 1.70
C ASN A 15 -10.83 -15.78 0.77
N ARG A 16 -9.66 -15.75 0.11
CA ARG A 16 -9.17 -16.82 -0.78
C ARG A 16 -7.65 -16.81 -0.89
N VAL A 17 -7.11 -17.87 -1.44
CA VAL A 17 -5.71 -17.89 -1.89
C VAL A 17 -5.58 -17.05 -3.17
N ILE A 18 -4.62 -16.17 -3.21
CA ILE A 18 -4.30 -15.33 -4.37
C ILE A 18 -2.89 -15.57 -4.88
N THR A 19 -2.69 -15.32 -6.15
CA THR A 19 -1.37 -15.33 -6.79
C THR A 19 -0.61 -14.02 -6.55
N LEU A 20 0.68 -13.98 -6.89
CA LEU A 20 1.43 -12.72 -6.94
C LEU A 20 0.80 -11.76 -7.96
N GLU A 21 0.35 -12.26 -9.10
CA GLU A 21 -0.31 -11.46 -10.14
C GLU A 21 -1.57 -10.79 -9.58
N ASP A 22 -2.47 -11.54 -8.92
CA ASP A 22 -3.62 -10.97 -8.24
C ASP A 22 -3.22 -9.85 -7.26
N ARG A 23 -2.15 -10.07 -6.49
CA ARG A 23 -1.66 -9.08 -5.52
C ARG A 23 -1.18 -7.80 -6.20
N VAL A 24 -0.45 -7.94 -7.31
CA VAL A 24 -0.02 -6.80 -8.14
C VAL A 24 -1.22 -6.04 -8.68
N LEU A 25 -2.18 -6.73 -9.28
CA LEU A 25 -3.37 -6.12 -9.86
C LEU A 25 -4.25 -5.42 -8.81
N ASN A 26 -4.29 -5.93 -7.59
CA ASN A 26 -4.98 -5.28 -6.48
C ASN A 26 -4.32 -3.94 -6.07
N CYS A 27 -3.03 -3.77 -6.32
CA CYS A 27 -2.37 -2.48 -6.11
C CYS A 27 -2.84 -1.43 -7.11
N PHE A 28 -3.08 -1.79 -8.37
CA PHE A 28 -3.64 -0.86 -9.36
C PHE A 28 -4.97 -0.26 -8.90
N MET A 29 -5.86 -1.08 -8.32
CA MET A 29 -7.16 -0.60 -7.84
C MET A 29 -7.06 0.28 -6.59
N ARG A 30 -6.16 -0.04 -5.67
CA ARG A 30 -6.14 0.54 -4.32
C ARG A 30 -5.03 1.57 -4.15
N SER A 31 -3.79 1.15 -4.31
CA SER A 31 -2.63 2.04 -4.12
C SER A 31 -2.50 3.06 -5.24
N CYS A 32 -2.82 2.69 -6.47
CA CYS A 32 -2.79 3.59 -7.62
C CYS A 32 -4.15 4.26 -7.91
N ASN A 33 -5.21 3.90 -7.18
CA ASN A 33 -6.58 4.41 -7.39
C ASN A 33 -7.05 4.31 -8.85
N GLY A 34 -6.58 3.28 -9.57
CA GLY A 34 -6.82 3.06 -10.99
C GLY A 34 -7.71 1.88 -11.30
N THR A 35 -7.81 1.51 -12.56
CA THR A 35 -8.56 0.33 -13.01
C THR A 35 -7.66 -0.91 -12.98
N ARG A 36 -8.21 -2.03 -12.52
CA ARG A 36 -7.53 -3.33 -12.51
C ARG A 36 -7.26 -3.80 -13.95
N PRO A 37 -5.99 -4.00 -14.35
CA PRO A 37 -5.70 -4.66 -15.61
C PRO A 37 -6.24 -6.11 -15.62
N PRO A 38 -6.60 -6.66 -16.79
CA PRO A 38 -6.96 -8.07 -16.90
C PRO A 38 -5.81 -8.99 -16.52
N LEU A 39 -6.11 -10.14 -15.92
CA LEU A 39 -5.15 -11.22 -15.73
C LEU A 39 -4.52 -11.63 -17.07
N GLY A 40 -3.22 -11.88 -17.08
CA GLY A 40 -2.49 -12.26 -18.30
C GLY A 40 -2.31 -11.11 -19.31
N SER A 41 -2.75 -9.89 -19.01
CA SER A 41 -2.44 -8.74 -19.88
C SER A 41 -0.94 -8.42 -19.88
N GLU A 42 -0.47 -7.74 -20.92
CA GLU A 42 0.94 -7.35 -21.06
C GLU A 42 1.45 -6.63 -19.80
N VAL A 43 0.69 -5.65 -19.29
CA VAL A 43 1.03 -4.92 -18.06
C VAL A 43 1.08 -5.84 -16.84
N SER A 44 0.11 -6.73 -16.71
CA SER A 44 0.04 -7.69 -15.60
C SER A 44 1.25 -8.62 -15.59
N VAL A 45 1.56 -9.22 -16.74
CA VAL A 45 2.71 -10.12 -16.91
C VAL A 45 4.02 -9.38 -16.68
N ALA A 46 4.20 -8.19 -17.27
CA ALA A 46 5.45 -7.43 -17.15
C ALA A 46 5.75 -7.06 -15.69
N VAL A 47 4.78 -6.49 -14.96
CA VAL A 47 4.98 -6.09 -13.56
C VAL A 47 5.20 -7.32 -12.67
N THR A 48 4.43 -8.39 -12.86
CA THR A 48 4.58 -9.63 -12.08
C THR A 48 5.96 -10.26 -12.33
N THR A 49 6.42 -10.29 -13.57
CA THR A 49 7.76 -10.81 -13.93
C THR A 49 8.86 -9.98 -13.27
N TYR A 50 8.74 -8.65 -13.32
CA TYR A 50 9.71 -7.76 -12.66
C TYR A 50 9.75 -8.00 -11.14
N VAL A 51 8.60 -8.04 -10.46
CA VAL A 51 8.55 -8.31 -9.01
C VAL A 51 9.11 -9.69 -8.68
N THR A 52 8.87 -10.68 -9.55
CA THR A 52 9.43 -12.04 -9.40
C THR A 52 10.96 -12.00 -9.51
N SER A 53 11.52 -11.27 -10.48
CA SER A 53 12.98 -11.17 -10.66
C SER A 53 13.69 -10.57 -9.45
N LEU A 54 13.05 -9.67 -8.71
CA LEU A 54 13.55 -9.12 -7.44
C LEU A 54 13.63 -10.15 -6.30
N SER A 55 13.06 -11.34 -6.51
CA SER A 55 13.09 -12.44 -5.54
C SER A 55 14.08 -13.55 -5.92
N GLN A 56 14.89 -13.34 -6.97
CA GLN A 56 15.88 -14.32 -7.41
C GLN A 56 16.81 -14.73 -6.27
N GLY A 57 17.07 -16.03 -6.14
CA GLY A 57 17.91 -16.59 -5.08
C GLY A 57 17.27 -16.70 -3.70
N GLN A 58 16.01 -16.26 -3.53
CA GLN A 58 15.29 -16.39 -2.28
C GLN A 58 14.52 -17.72 -2.22
N SER A 59 14.51 -18.35 -1.04
CA SER A 59 13.72 -19.56 -0.79
C SER A 59 12.23 -19.26 -0.78
N LEU A 60 11.41 -20.17 -1.32
CA LEU A 60 9.96 -20.08 -1.24
C LEU A 60 9.50 -20.10 0.22
N ARG A 61 8.59 -19.19 0.56
CA ARG A 61 8.03 -19.01 1.91
C ARG A 61 6.52 -18.83 1.87
N MET A 62 5.84 -19.65 1.10
CA MET A 62 4.37 -19.63 1.04
C MET A 62 3.78 -19.79 2.43
N ASN A 63 2.84 -18.95 2.76
CA ASN A 63 2.14 -18.96 4.04
C ASN A 63 0.65 -18.71 3.84
N SER A 64 -0.17 -19.73 4.13
CA SER A 64 -1.62 -19.64 4.01
C SER A 64 -2.29 -18.73 5.04
N LYS A 65 -1.61 -18.41 6.14
CA LYS A 65 -2.18 -17.59 7.23
C LYS A 65 -1.76 -16.13 7.15
N ARG A 66 -0.51 -15.87 6.75
CA ARG A 66 0.06 -14.53 6.66
C ARG A 66 1.15 -14.48 5.61
N PRO A 67 0.87 -13.93 4.44
CA PRO A 67 1.87 -13.80 3.38
C PRO A 67 2.84 -12.66 3.74
N VAL A 68 3.91 -13.03 4.41
CA VAL A 68 5.01 -12.12 4.71
C VAL A 68 6.27 -12.60 4.02
N GLY A 69 6.74 -11.86 3.03
CA GLY A 69 8.04 -12.08 2.41
C GLY A 69 9.20 -11.77 3.38
N PRO A 70 10.44 -12.13 3.03
CA PRO A 70 11.61 -11.91 3.88
C PRO A 70 11.86 -10.44 4.23
N GLY A 71 11.40 -9.50 3.40
CA GLY A 71 11.51 -8.06 3.63
C GLY A 71 10.22 -7.42 4.18
N ALA A 72 9.32 -8.20 4.79
CA ALA A 72 8.08 -7.65 5.33
C ALA A 72 8.35 -6.67 6.47
N ILE A 73 7.71 -5.51 6.40
CA ILE A 73 7.78 -4.47 7.43
C ILE A 73 6.97 -4.95 8.64
N LYS A 74 7.59 -4.92 9.82
CA LYS A 74 6.94 -5.26 11.09
C LYS A 74 6.12 -4.06 11.58
N LEU A 75 4.92 -4.31 12.09
CA LEU A 75 4.15 -3.29 12.77
C LEU A 75 4.90 -2.78 14.01
N LEU A 76 4.74 -1.50 14.31
CA LEU A 76 5.34 -0.88 15.48
C LEU A 76 4.63 -1.34 16.77
N ALA A 77 5.32 -1.25 17.90
CA ALA A 77 4.74 -1.59 19.20
C ALA A 77 3.82 -0.49 19.75
N VAL A 78 3.97 0.76 19.26
CA VAL A 78 3.10 1.89 19.61
C VAL A 78 1.67 1.70 19.07
N LYS A 79 0.67 2.10 19.86
CA LYS A 79 -0.73 1.90 19.51
C LYS A 79 -1.37 3.19 18.98
N PRO A 80 -2.38 3.09 18.09
CA PRO A 80 -3.04 4.26 17.50
C PRO A 80 -3.64 5.24 18.52
N ASP A 81 -4.08 4.76 19.68
CA ASP A 81 -4.62 5.59 20.78
C ASP A 81 -3.57 6.48 21.47
N GLN A 82 -2.30 6.24 21.22
CA GLN A 82 -1.17 7.05 21.71
C GLN A 82 -0.78 8.18 20.74
N ALA A 83 -1.44 8.27 19.59
CA ALA A 83 -1.13 9.26 18.57
C ALA A 83 -1.62 10.67 18.95
N ASP A 84 -0.86 11.67 18.50
CA ASP A 84 -1.24 13.09 18.57
C ASP A 84 -1.24 13.69 17.16
N ILE A 85 -2.42 14.04 16.69
CA ILE A 85 -2.63 14.57 15.34
C ILE A 85 -1.98 15.96 15.14
N ASN A 86 -1.91 16.79 16.19
CA ASN A 86 -1.32 18.13 16.10
C ASN A 86 0.21 18.02 16.04
N ARG A 87 0.80 17.12 16.81
CA ARG A 87 2.22 16.79 16.71
C ARG A 87 2.53 16.18 15.35
N GLY A 88 1.66 15.31 14.85
CA GLY A 88 1.75 14.75 13.50
C GLY A 88 1.73 15.81 12.40
N ALA A 89 0.83 16.80 12.50
CA ALA A 89 0.78 17.93 11.58
C ALA A 89 2.09 18.74 11.59
N SER A 90 2.60 19.07 12.78
CA SER A 90 3.86 19.81 12.94
C SER A 90 5.04 19.05 12.34
N LEU A 91 5.12 17.74 12.59
CA LEU A 91 6.15 16.86 12.05
C LEU A 91 6.03 16.73 10.53
N TYR A 92 4.83 16.58 9.99
CA TYR A 92 4.61 16.56 8.55
C TYR A 92 5.13 17.84 7.89
N HIS A 93 4.78 19.01 8.42
CA HIS A 93 5.22 20.29 7.86
C HIS A 93 6.75 20.48 7.92
N SER A 94 7.42 19.96 8.95
CA SER A 94 8.86 20.11 9.09
C SER A 94 9.69 19.02 8.39
N ARG A 95 9.13 17.84 8.14
CA ARG A 95 9.89 16.67 7.69
C ARG A 95 9.43 16.09 6.35
N CYS A 96 8.21 16.40 5.92
CA CYS A 96 7.58 15.77 4.75
C CYS A 96 7.17 16.78 3.69
N ALA A 97 6.76 17.98 4.10
CA ALA A 97 6.19 18.99 3.22
C ALA A 97 7.19 19.58 2.20
N GLU A 98 8.49 19.43 2.42
CA GLU A 98 9.51 19.84 1.45
C GLU A 98 9.31 19.08 0.12
N CYS A 99 9.09 17.75 0.19
CA CYS A 99 8.85 16.92 -0.98
C CYS A 99 7.35 16.81 -1.31
N HIS A 100 6.53 16.47 -0.32
CA HIS A 100 5.11 16.17 -0.56
C HIS A 100 4.20 17.39 -0.56
N GLN A 101 4.75 18.59 -0.43
CA GLN A 101 4.07 19.90 -0.33
C GLN A 101 3.19 20.01 0.92
N LYS A 102 2.87 21.24 1.33
CA LYS A 102 2.04 21.50 2.53
C LYS A 102 0.62 20.97 2.40
N ASP A 103 0.12 20.92 1.17
CA ASP A 103 -1.21 20.40 0.83
C ASP A 103 -1.22 18.90 0.51
N GLY A 104 -0.08 18.22 0.64
CA GLY A 104 0.06 16.78 0.42
C GLY A 104 -0.09 16.32 -1.03
N GLN A 105 -0.11 17.25 -1.99
CA GLN A 105 -0.33 16.91 -3.40
C GLN A 105 0.96 16.56 -4.14
N GLY A 106 2.11 16.70 -3.47
CA GLY A 106 3.40 16.44 -4.10
C GLY A 106 3.67 17.35 -5.31
N ASP A 107 4.58 16.94 -6.14
CA ASP A 107 4.94 17.63 -7.37
C ASP A 107 5.25 16.62 -8.51
N LYS A 108 6.03 17.02 -9.48
CA LYS A 108 6.42 16.17 -10.62
C LYS A 108 7.24 14.95 -10.18
N ASP A 109 8.10 15.12 -9.18
CA ASP A 109 9.07 14.12 -8.74
C ASP A 109 8.64 13.40 -7.46
N ASN A 110 7.72 14.00 -6.71
CA ASN A 110 7.24 13.52 -5.42
C ASN A 110 5.74 13.21 -5.44
N PRO A 111 5.32 11.99 -5.05
CA PRO A 111 3.91 11.59 -5.16
C PRO A 111 3.01 12.31 -4.15
N PRO A 112 1.71 12.46 -4.47
CA PRO A 112 0.72 12.92 -3.50
C PRO A 112 0.53 11.88 -2.38
N VAL A 113 0.32 12.34 -1.15
CA VAL A 113 0.10 11.48 0.02
C VAL A 113 -1.34 11.51 0.54
N TRP A 114 -2.16 12.44 0.06
CA TRP A 114 -3.62 12.47 0.17
C TRP A 114 -4.25 13.23 -1.00
N GLY A 115 -5.59 13.39 -1.03
CA GLY A 115 -6.33 14.03 -2.12
C GLY A 115 -6.62 13.10 -3.29
N GLU A 116 -7.25 13.63 -4.32
CA GLU A 116 -7.81 12.87 -5.46
C GLU A 116 -6.78 12.03 -6.23
N ARG A 117 -5.53 12.43 -6.24
CA ARG A 117 -4.45 11.75 -6.98
C ARG A 117 -3.65 10.75 -6.12
N SER A 118 -4.01 10.60 -4.85
CA SER A 118 -3.36 9.69 -3.91
C SER A 118 -4.01 8.30 -3.93
N TYR A 119 -3.47 7.37 -3.15
CA TYR A 119 -4.09 6.08 -2.88
C TYR A 119 -5.46 6.24 -2.22
N ASN A 120 -6.39 5.34 -2.52
CA ASN A 120 -7.72 5.37 -1.92
C ASN A 120 -7.78 4.70 -0.52
N ASP A 121 -8.91 4.84 0.16
CA ASP A 121 -9.11 4.30 1.52
C ASP A 121 -9.10 2.76 1.58
N GLY A 122 -9.19 2.07 0.43
CA GLY A 122 -9.00 0.63 0.33
C GLY A 122 -7.52 0.18 0.27
N ALA A 123 -6.56 1.10 0.19
CA ALA A 123 -5.14 0.76 0.15
C ALA A 123 -4.62 0.27 1.51
N GLY A 124 -3.52 -0.48 1.50
CA GLY A 124 -2.90 -0.96 2.74
C GLY A 124 -2.39 0.17 3.64
N LEU A 125 -1.90 1.26 3.05
CA LEU A 125 -1.40 2.43 3.78
C LEU A 125 -2.51 3.35 4.32
N SER A 126 -3.80 3.08 4.03
CA SER A 126 -4.91 3.74 4.71
C SER A 126 -5.10 3.26 6.15
N SER A 127 -4.48 2.14 6.56
CA SER A 127 -4.33 1.78 7.96
C SER A 127 -3.20 2.61 8.60
N VAL A 128 -3.49 3.20 9.75
CA VAL A 128 -2.52 3.99 10.53
C VAL A 128 -1.30 3.16 10.90
N GLU A 129 -1.51 1.93 11.35
CA GLU A 129 -0.45 1.03 11.78
C GLU A 129 0.49 0.66 10.62
N ASN A 130 -0.10 0.37 9.45
CA ASN A 130 0.69 0.05 8.26
C ASN A 130 1.48 1.26 7.76
N LEU A 131 0.85 2.44 7.77
CA LEU A 131 1.52 3.67 7.35
C LEU A 131 2.64 4.03 8.33
N ALA A 132 2.40 3.98 9.64
CA ALA A 132 3.43 4.24 10.64
C ALA A 132 4.63 3.31 10.49
N ALA A 133 4.38 2.01 10.34
CA ALA A 133 5.43 1.01 10.14
C ALA A 133 6.24 1.27 8.87
N TRP A 134 5.57 1.68 7.78
CA TRP A 134 6.23 2.01 6.53
C TRP A 134 7.04 3.31 6.63
N LEU A 135 6.48 4.37 7.23
CA LEU A 135 7.18 5.64 7.47
C LEU A 135 8.48 5.44 8.25
N LYS A 136 8.43 4.60 9.29
CA LYS A 136 9.61 4.29 10.13
C LYS A 136 10.81 3.76 9.34
N VAL A 137 10.58 2.99 8.29
CA VAL A 137 11.65 2.30 7.55
C VAL A 137 11.94 2.90 6.17
N ALA A 138 11.08 3.78 5.66
CA ALA A 138 11.15 4.26 4.29
C ALA A 138 11.13 5.79 4.14
N MET A 139 10.78 6.54 5.19
CA MET A 139 10.62 8.00 5.12
C MET A 139 11.22 8.72 6.34
N PRO A 140 11.70 9.96 6.16
CA PRO A 140 11.99 10.61 4.87
C PRO A 140 12.98 9.82 4.03
N LEU A 141 12.88 9.92 2.71
CA LEU A 141 13.79 9.22 1.81
C LEU A 141 15.24 9.61 2.12
N ASP A 142 16.11 8.61 2.23
CA ASP A 142 17.54 8.75 2.58
C ASP A 142 17.83 9.31 3.99
N ASP A 143 16.81 9.58 4.82
CA ASP A 143 16.94 10.05 6.21
C ASP A 143 15.88 9.38 7.13
N THR A 144 15.84 8.05 7.15
CA THR A 144 14.87 7.24 7.91
C THR A 144 15.16 7.20 9.41
N ASN A 145 15.05 8.33 10.09
CA ASN A 145 15.38 8.49 11.50
C ASN A 145 14.18 8.81 12.42
N LEU A 146 12.94 8.65 11.93
CA LEU A 146 11.75 8.85 12.75
C LEU A 146 11.73 7.90 13.95
N SER A 147 11.34 8.39 15.14
CA SER A 147 10.96 7.50 16.23
C SER A 147 9.63 6.79 15.92
N ASP A 148 9.33 5.71 16.64
CA ASP A 148 8.05 4.99 16.46
C ASP A 148 6.85 5.91 16.71
N GLN A 149 6.95 6.76 17.74
CA GLN A 149 5.91 7.74 18.07
C GLN A 149 5.76 8.81 16.98
N GLN A 150 6.85 9.34 16.44
CA GLN A 150 6.81 10.32 15.34
C GLN A 150 6.17 9.71 14.08
N ALA A 151 6.54 8.49 13.75
CA ALA A 151 5.95 7.78 12.61
C ALA A 151 4.44 7.55 12.79
N LEU A 152 4.01 7.21 14.02
CA LEU A 152 2.60 7.05 14.37
C LEU A 152 1.83 8.38 14.26
N ASP A 153 2.36 9.45 14.83
CA ASP A 153 1.73 10.78 14.80
C ASP A 153 1.55 11.29 13.35
N ILE A 154 2.60 11.16 12.52
CA ILE A 154 2.53 11.51 11.10
C ILE A 154 1.49 10.64 10.39
N ALA A 155 1.45 9.34 10.66
CA ALA A 155 0.51 8.43 10.04
C ALA A 155 -0.95 8.79 10.34
N VAL A 156 -1.28 9.16 11.58
CA VAL A 156 -2.61 9.62 11.96
C VAL A 156 -2.95 10.92 11.25
N TYR A 157 -2.03 11.89 11.21
CA TYR A 157 -2.26 13.15 10.49
C TYR A 157 -2.50 12.93 8.99
N VAL A 158 -1.65 12.15 8.32
CA VAL A 158 -1.79 11.86 6.87
C VAL A 158 -3.08 11.11 6.58
N ASN A 159 -3.46 10.13 7.41
CA ASN A 159 -4.68 9.36 7.21
C ASN A 159 -5.97 10.07 7.67
N SER A 160 -5.87 11.19 8.40
CA SER A 160 -7.02 12.06 8.66
C SER A 160 -7.41 12.94 7.47
N GLN A 161 -6.54 13.05 6.46
CA GLN A 161 -6.79 13.87 5.28
C GLN A 161 -7.74 13.16 4.31
N LYS A 162 -8.48 13.95 3.52
CA LYS A 162 -9.41 13.42 2.51
C LYS A 162 -8.65 12.65 1.42
N ARG A 163 -9.21 11.52 1.02
CA ARG A 163 -8.73 10.69 -0.08
C ARG A 163 -9.88 10.01 -0.81
N PRO A 164 -9.68 9.47 -2.03
CA PRO A 164 -10.72 8.78 -2.76
C PRO A 164 -11.28 7.60 -1.99
N HIS A 165 -12.59 7.42 -2.04
CA HIS A 165 -13.24 6.23 -1.49
C HIS A 165 -13.12 5.05 -2.46
N PHE A 166 -12.74 3.89 -1.93
CA PHE A 166 -12.63 2.67 -2.71
C PHE A 166 -14.00 2.06 -2.97
N ASP A 167 -14.40 2.06 -4.23
CA ASP A 167 -15.57 1.35 -4.74
C ASP A 167 -15.08 0.31 -5.75
N LEU A 168 -15.15 -0.98 -5.38
CA LEU A 168 -14.62 -2.07 -6.19
C LEU A 168 -15.13 -2.02 -7.64
N LEU A 169 -16.42 -1.75 -7.84
CA LEU A 169 -17.02 -1.78 -9.17
C LEU A 169 -16.47 -0.69 -10.10
N LYS A 170 -16.03 0.44 -9.55
CA LYS A 170 -15.41 1.52 -10.33
C LYS A 170 -13.97 1.19 -10.76
N HIS A 171 -13.34 0.26 -10.06
CA HIS A 171 -11.94 -0.13 -10.30
C HIS A 171 -11.80 -1.42 -11.10
N LEU A 172 -12.90 -2.13 -11.35
CA LEU A 172 -12.89 -3.31 -12.20
C LEU A 172 -12.92 -2.92 -13.69
N PRO A 173 -12.37 -3.77 -14.56
CA PRO A 173 -12.50 -3.58 -15.99
C PRO A 173 -13.98 -3.68 -16.42
N THR A 174 -14.28 -3.44 -17.69
CA THR A 174 -15.65 -3.48 -18.25
C THR A 174 -16.43 -4.71 -17.81
N LYS A 175 -17.77 -4.65 -17.82
CA LYS A 175 -18.66 -5.76 -17.43
C LYS A 175 -18.29 -7.11 -18.07
N ALA A 176 -17.79 -7.12 -19.29
CA ALA A 176 -17.34 -8.32 -19.98
C ALA A 176 -16.14 -9.02 -19.29
N LYS A 177 -15.39 -8.31 -18.44
CA LYS A 177 -14.20 -8.81 -17.75
C LYS A 177 -14.36 -8.97 -16.24
N LEU A 178 -15.57 -8.74 -15.70
CA LEU A 178 -15.85 -8.89 -14.27
C LEU A 178 -15.59 -10.32 -13.76
N GLY A 179 -15.80 -11.33 -14.60
CA GLY A 179 -15.54 -12.74 -14.27
C GLY A 179 -14.06 -13.07 -14.00
N GLU A 180 -13.14 -12.20 -14.36
CA GLU A 180 -11.71 -12.35 -14.06
C GLU A 180 -11.37 -11.99 -12.61
N TYR A 181 -12.28 -11.35 -11.89
CA TYR A 181 -12.11 -11.02 -10.47
C TYR A 181 -12.93 -11.98 -9.60
N ASN A 182 -12.23 -12.90 -8.94
CA ASN A 182 -12.85 -14.03 -8.23
C ASN A 182 -13.27 -13.74 -6.79
N ALA A 183 -13.14 -12.51 -6.30
CA ALA A 183 -13.58 -12.15 -4.97
C ALA A 183 -14.97 -11.53 -4.95
N SER A 184 -15.66 -11.66 -3.83
CA SER A 184 -16.95 -11.02 -3.64
C SER A 184 -16.84 -9.49 -3.75
N PRO A 185 -17.72 -8.80 -4.50
CA PRO A 185 -17.76 -7.35 -4.57
C PRO A 185 -18.04 -6.64 -3.24
N THR A 186 -18.52 -7.37 -2.25
CA THR A 186 -18.97 -6.82 -0.95
C THR A 186 -17.88 -6.82 0.13
N LYS A 187 -16.64 -7.12 -0.22
CA LYS A 187 -15.52 -7.16 0.75
C LYS A 187 -14.36 -6.26 0.37
#